data_f7c8cdd7564d25ab13a5115be5b6a3f3
#
_entry.id   f7c8cdd7564d25ab13a5115be5b6a3f3
#
_cell.length_a   1.000
_cell.length_b   1.000
_cell.length_c   1.000
_cell.angle_alpha   90.00
_cell.angle_beta   90.00
_cell.angle_gamma   90.00
#
_symmetry.space_group_name_H-M   'P 1'
#
loop_
_entity.id
_entity.type
_entity.pdbx_description
1 polymer ?
#
loop_
_entity_poly.entity_id
_entity_poly.type
_entity_poly.pdbx_seq_one_letter_code
_entity_poly.pdbx_strand_id
1 'polypeptide(L)'
;MAGAGDNRGMNPWVYDIVLWLLSILLDLFFREVHPRSSWKIPKSGPVIFVAAPHANQFVDPLILFRVIRREAKRRVAFLIAAKSTKRKAVGAFSGLMGSVPVGRALDETKAAKGFVYLPEPDEDPTLLRGNDTVFDNGDFVEGGLIVLPSVKNVAANTEIAQVISATEIRLKKPFKGAVAMKQLTGREAKEGDIDDKAQEQILAGRTDNGTKFRVAPKIDQSKVYDAVFDRLANGGSVGIFPEGGSHDRTELLPLKGM
;
A
#
# COMPACT_ATOMS: atom_id res chain seq x y z
N MET A 1 -8.88 27.19 23.20
CA MET A 1 -7.42 26.97 23.12
C MET A 1 -7.22 25.67 22.38
N ALA A 2 -6.73 25.69 21.14
CA ALA A 2 -6.37 24.46 20.41
C ALA A 2 -5.18 23.84 21.13
N GLY A 3 -5.33 22.59 21.60
CA GLY A 3 -4.35 21.94 22.45
C GLY A 3 -2.97 21.82 21.79
N ALA A 4 -1.93 22.08 22.57
CA ALA A 4 -0.53 22.04 22.17
C ALA A 4 -0.05 20.66 21.66
N GLY A 5 -0.87 19.61 21.79
CA GLY A 5 -0.55 18.23 21.40
C GLY A 5 -0.76 17.86 19.93
N ASP A 6 -1.53 18.68 19.16
CA ASP A 6 -1.92 18.35 17.78
C ASP A 6 -0.81 18.55 16.73
N ASN A 7 0.37 19.01 17.10
CA ASN A 7 1.36 19.57 16.18
C ASN A 7 2.74 18.88 16.17
N ARG A 8 2.93 17.71 16.77
CA ARG A 8 4.24 17.03 16.73
C ARG A 8 4.65 16.71 15.29
N GLY A 9 5.78 17.21 14.86
CA GLY A 9 6.31 17.06 13.50
C GLY A 9 5.67 17.95 12.44
N MET A 10 4.74 18.85 12.82
CA MET A 10 4.05 19.76 11.92
C MET A 10 4.15 21.19 12.46
N ASN A 11 4.59 22.14 11.63
CA ASN A 11 4.52 23.56 11.97
C ASN A 11 3.12 24.10 11.67
N PRO A 12 2.35 24.55 12.70
CA PRO A 12 0.96 24.97 12.52
C PRO A 12 0.78 26.12 11.53
N TRP A 13 1.67 27.09 11.57
CA TRP A 13 1.61 28.26 10.69
C TRP A 13 1.89 27.88 9.25
N VAL A 14 2.92 27.06 9.03
CA VAL A 14 3.28 26.59 7.69
C VAL A 14 2.13 25.73 7.11
N TYR A 15 1.57 24.84 7.92
CA TYR A 15 0.41 24.04 7.52
C TYR A 15 -0.76 24.94 7.07
N ASP A 16 -1.12 25.93 7.86
CA ASP A 16 -2.28 26.80 7.57
C ASP A 16 -2.03 27.69 6.35
N ILE A 17 -0.82 28.22 6.16
CA ILE A 17 -0.44 29.00 4.99
C ILE A 17 -0.47 28.14 3.71
N VAL A 18 0.15 26.96 3.75
CA VAL A 18 0.15 26.02 2.63
C VAL A 18 -1.27 25.62 2.26
N LEU A 19 -2.07 25.27 3.26
CA LEU A 19 -3.48 24.90 3.04
C LEU A 19 -4.30 26.07 2.47
N TRP A 20 -4.07 27.29 2.91
CA TRP A 20 -4.71 28.48 2.37
C TRP A 20 -4.37 28.67 0.88
N LEU A 21 -3.09 28.62 0.51
CA LEU A 21 -2.64 28.73 -0.88
C LEU A 21 -3.26 27.64 -1.77
N LEU A 22 -3.26 26.39 -1.31
CA LEU A 22 -3.84 25.27 -2.06
C LEU A 22 -5.37 25.33 -2.11
N SER A 23 -6.02 25.96 -1.13
CA SER A 23 -7.45 26.20 -1.16
C SER A 23 -7.87 27.13 -2.28
N ILE A 24 -7.02 28.09 -2.68
CA ILE A 24 -7.25 28.93 -3.85
C ILE A 24 -7.32 28.08 -5.12
N LEU A 25 -6.43 27.09 -5.26
CA LEU A 25 -6.48 26.17 -6.41
C LEU A 25 -7.77 25.35 -6.40
N LEU A 26 -8.21 24.87 -5.23
CA LEU A 26 -9.51 24.16 -5.13
C LEU A 26 -10.68 25.05 -5.58
N ASP A 27 -10.68 26.33 -5.20
CA ASP A 27 -11.74 27.26 -5.58
C ASP A 27 -11.75 27.61 -7.07
N LEU A 28 -10.63 27.42 -7.78
CA LEU A 28 -10.57 27.53 -9.24
C LEU A 28 -11.20 26.32 -9.95
N PHE A 29 -11.09 25.11 -9.37
CA PHE A 29 -11.62 23.89 -9.97
C PHE A 29 -13.03 23.54 -9.51
N PHE A 30 -13.34 23.82 -8.24
CA PHE A 30 -14.62 23.47 -7.65
C PHE A 30 -15.40 24.71 -7.27
N ARG A 31 -16.51 24.94 -7.94
CA ARG A 31 -17.40 26.07 -7.62
C ARG A 31 -17.82 26.06 -6.14
N GLU A 32 -18.15 24.89 -5.62
CA GLU A 32 -18.58 24.70 -4.24
C GLU A 32 -18.17 23.31 -3.73
N VAL A 33 -17.84 23.22 -2.44
CA VAL A 33 -17.61 21.97 -1.73
C VAL A 33 -18.56 21.93 -0.53
N HIS A 34 -19.51 21.00 -0.58
CA HIS A 34 -20.54 20.84 0.45
C HIS A 34 -20.27 19.63 1.35
N PRO A 35 -19.56 19.80 2.47
CA PRO A 35 -19.35 18.71 3.42
C PRO A 35 -20.68 18.36 4.12
N ARG A 36 -21.06 17.08 4.04
CA ARG A 36 -22.24 16.59 4.74
C ARG A 36 -21.83 16.00 6.09
N SER A 37 -22.63 16.28 7.12
CA SER A 37 -22.43 15.79 8.50
C SER A 37 -21.09 16.19 9.14
N SER A 38 -20.45 17.25 8.67
CA SER A 38 -19.17 17.75 9.21
C SER A 38 -19.24 18.17 10.67
N TRP A 39 -20.43 18.53 11.17
CA TRP A 39 -20.67 18.85 12.59
C TRP A 39 -20.46 17.65 13.54
N LYS A 40 -20.46 16.42 13.00
CA LYS A 40 -20.18 15.19 13.76
C LYS A 40 -18.69 14.97 14.00
N ILE A 41 -17.82 15.73 13.33
CA ILE A 41 -16.36 15.58 13.49
C ILE A 41 -15.97 16.00 14.90
N PRO A 42 -15.31 15.12 15.69
CA PRO A 42 -14.84 15.45 17.04
C PRO A 42 -13.87 16.64 16.99
N LYS A 43 -14.12 17.67 17.82
CA LYS A 43 -13.29 18.88 17.89
C LYS A 43 -12.05 18.70 18.75
N SER A 44 -12.01 17.67 19.61
CA SER A 44 -10.91 17.37 20.52
C SER A 44 -10.72 15.85 20.65
N GLY A 45 -9.59 15.43 21.24
CA GLY A 45 -9.24 14.03 21.43
C GLY A 45 -8.61 13.38 20.18
N PRO A 46 -8.14 12.13 20.27
CA PRO A 46 -7.56 11.42 19.14
C PRO A 46 -8.61 11.06 18.10
N VAL A 47 -8.27 11.21 16.80
CA VAL A 47 -9.18 10.86 15.69
C VAL A 47 -8.39 10.23 14.55
N ILE A 48 -8.90 9.11 14.04
CA ILE A 48 -8.45 8.52 12.79
C ILE A 48 -9.52 8.77 11.72
N PHE A 49 -9.17 9.52 10.69
CA PHE A 49 -10.02 9.73 9.52
C PHE A 49 -9.74 8.64 8.49
N VAL A 50 -10.74 7.84 8.19
CA VAL A 50 -10.68 6.81 7.14
C VAL A 50 -11.44 7.33 5.93
N ALA A 51 -10.73 7.59 4.84
CA ALA A 51 -11.28 8.19 3.64
C ALA A 51 -11.33 7.18 2.48
N ALA A 52 -12.51 7.07 1.87
CA ALA A 52 -12.76 6.25 0.69
C ALA A 52 -13.99 6.80 -0.06
N PRO A 53 -14.07 6.65 -1.38
CA PRO A 53 -13.05 6.13 -2.29
C PRO A 53 -11.86 7.09 -2.45
N HIS A 54 -10.72 6.56 -2.94
CA HIS A 54 -9.54 7.35 -3.28
C HIS A 54 -9.39 7.50 -4.79
N ALA A 55 -10.06 8.51 -5.35
CA ALA A 55 -10.08 8.74 -6.80
C ALA A 55 -8.87 9.57 -7.30
N ASN A 56 -8.41 10.53 -6.49
CA ASN A 56 -7.30 11.40 -6.88
C ASN A 56 -6.31 11.61 -5.74
N GLN A 57 -5.04 11.23 -5.99
CA GLN A 57 -3.99 11.25 -4.95
C GLN A 57 -3.67 12.64 -4.38
N PHE A 58 -4.05 13.74 -5.06
CA PHE A 58 -3.78 15.12 -4.61
C PHE A 58 -5.05 15.83 -4.17
N VAL A 59 -6.12 15.71 -4.94
CA VAL A 59 -7.37 16.46 -4.70
C VAL A 59 -8.10 15.94 -3.46
N ASP A 60 -8.21 14.62 -3.30
CA ASP A 60 -8.95 14.05 -2.18
C ASP A 60 -8.34 14.43 -0.81
N PRO A 61 -7.02 14.26 -0.58
CA PRO A 61 -6.41 14.72 0.66
C PRO A 61 -6.59 16.23 0.87
N LEU A 62 -6.47 17.04 -0.19
CA LEU A 62 -6.56 18.49 -0.10
C LEU A 62 -7.96 18.96 0.29
N ILE A 63 -9.00 18.36 -0.28
CA ILE A 63 -10.41 18.62 0.11
C ILE A 63 -10.60 18.24 1.58
N LEU A 64 -10.10 17.10 2.01
CA LEU A 64 -10.22 16.64 3.41
C LEU A 64 -9.46 17.56 4.36
N PHE A 65 -8.23 17.94 4.06
CA PHE A 65 -7.47 18.92 4.85
C PHE A 65 -8.26 20.21 5.04
N ARG A 66 -8.78 20.77 3.94
CA ARG A 66 -9.54 22.01 3.95
C ARG A 66 -10.83 21.90 4.78
N VAL A 67 -11.62 20.87 4.53
CA VAL A 67 -12.90 20.65 5.21
C VAL A 67 -12.71 20.44 6.71
N ILE A 68 -11.80 19.52 7.09
CA ILE A 68 -11.57 19.21 8.51
C ILE A 68 -10.98 20.44 9.23
N ARG A 69 -10.08 21.18 8.59
CA ARG A 69 -9.52 22.41 9.17
C ARG A 69 -10.57 23.50 9.36
N ARG A 70 -11.47 23.67 8.39
CA ARG A 70 -12.52 24.69 8.44
C ARG A 70 -13.59 24.34 9.48
N GLU A 71 -14.11 23.10 9.45
CA GLU A 71 -15.26 22.68 10.23
C GLU A 71 -14.90 22.30 11.68
N ALA A 72 -13.82 21.56 11.87
CA ALA A 72 -13.40 21.06 13.19
C ALA A 72 -12.19 21.77 13.79
N LYS A 73 -11.57 22.71 13.06
CA LYS A 73 -10.33 23.42 13.47
C LYS A 73 -9.15 22.48 13.71
N ARG A 74 -9.18 21.27 13.15
CA ARG A 74 -8.14 20.24 13.32
C ARG A 74 -7.17 20.23 12.15
N ARG A 75 -5.93 19.82 12.43
CA ARG A 75 -4.92 19.52 11.42
C ARG A 75 -4.73 18.01 11.37
N VAL A 76 -4.69 17.44 10.17
CA VAL A 76 -4.60 16.01 9.96
C VAL A 76 -3.24 15.67 9.36
N ALA A 77 -2.60 14.61 9.83
CA ALA A 77 -1.43 14.01 9.19
C ALA A 77 -1.88 12.77 8.42
N PHE A 78 -1.75 12.78 7.09
CA PHE A 78 -2.06 11.59 6.30
C PHE A 78 -0.88 10.62 6.25
N LEU A 79 -1.19 9.33 6.29
CA LEU A 79 -0.24 8.29 5.97
C LEU A 79 -0.08 8.23 4.45
N ILE A 80 1.16 8.35 3.97
CA ILE A 80 1.45 8.32 2.54
C ILE A 80 2.52 7.28 2.21
N ALA A 81 2.51 6.73 1.00
CA ALA A 81 3.53 5.79 0.59
C ALA A 81 4.92 6.44 0.62
N ALA A 82 5.89 5.84 1.30
CA ALA A 82 7.27 6.34 1.40
C ALA A 82 7.91 6.54 0.02
N LYS A 83 7.57 5.71 -0.98
CA LYS A 83 8.00 5.90 -2.36
C LYS A 83 7.54 7.24 -2.96
N SER A 84 6.34 7.70 -2.59
CA SER A 84 5.81 8.98 -3.07
C SER A 84 6.58 10.19 -2.51
N THR A 85 7.12 10.09 -1.29
CA THR A 85 7.91 11.17 -0.67
C THR A 85 9.28 11.37 -1.33
N LYS A 86 9.78 10.39 -2.09
CA LYS A 86 11.03 10.51 -2.86
C LYS A 86 10.92 11.52 -4.02
N ARG A 87 9.71 11.87 -4.44
CA ARG A 87 9.48 12.93 -5.43
C ARG A 87 9.61 14.29 -4.73
N LYS A 88 10.52 15.15 -5.19
CA LYS A 88 10.87 16.44 -4.53
C LYS A 88 9.65 17.26 -4.10
N ALA A 89 8.71 17.51 -5.01
CA ALA A 89 7.50 18.30 -4.72
C ALA A 89 6.58 17.60 -3.71
N VAL A 90 6.32 16.30 -3.89
CA VAL A 90 5.46 15.52 -2.99
C VAL A 90 6.11 15.35 -1.62
N GLY A 91 7.42 15.10 -1.58
CA GLY A 91 8.17 15.00 -0.33
C GLY A 91 8.17 16.31 0.47
N ALA A 92 8.43 17.44 -0.19
CA ALA A 92 8.38 18.75 0.46
C ALA A 92 6.96 19.05 0.99
N PHE A 93 5.94 18.87 0.15
CA PHE A 93 4.55 19.07 0.56
C PHE A 93 4.13 18.18 1.73
N SER A 94 4.41 16.89 1.64
CA SER A 94 4.06 15.94 2.70
C SER A 94 4.77 16.23 4.01
N GLY A 95 6.03 16.67 3.96
CA GLY A 95 6.77 17.12 5.14
C GLY A 95 6.13 18.35 5.78
N LEU A 96 5.77 19.37 4.99
CA LEU A 96 5.08 20.58 5.46
C LEU A 96 3.72 20.26 6.11
N MET A 97 2.99 19.30 5.55
CA MET A 97 1.69 18.85 6.07
C MET A 97 1.82 17.82 7.22
N GLY A 98 3.04 17.49 7.65
CA GLY A 98 3.29 16.54 8.73
C GLY A 98 2.83 15.11 8.42
N SER A 99 2.82 14.73 7.15
CA SER A 99 2.42 13.39 6.72
C SER A 99 3.42 12.34 7.19
N VAL A 100 2.92 11.14 7.51
CA VAL A 100 3.74 10.02 7.98
C VAL A 100 4.04 9.09 6.80
N PRO A 101 5.32 8.93 6.39
CA PRO A 101 5.67 8.03 5.31
C PRO A 101 5.57 6.57 5.75
N VAL A 102 4.84 5.76 4.98
CA VAL A 102 4.64 4.33 5.21
C VAL A 102 5.39 3.53 4.17
N GLY A 103 6.34 2.71 4.61
CA GLY A 103 7.04 1.75 3.76
C GLY A 103 6.08 0.64 3.31
N ARG A 104 6.21 0.23 2.04
CA ARG A 104 5.46 -0.89 1.49
C ARG A 104 6.44 -1.87 0.87
N ALA A 105 6.39 -3.13 1.28
CA ALA A 105 7.26 -4.17 0.74
C ALA A 105 7.19 -4.25 -0.81
N LEU A 106 5.99 -4.14 -1.36
CA LEU A 106 5.78 -4.17 -2.82
C LEU A 106 6.42 -3.00 -3.58
N ASP A 107 6.72 -1.88 -2.91
CA ASP A 107 7.41 -0.74 -3.53
C ASP A 107 8.94 -0.96 -3.66
N GLU A 108 9.47 -1.92 -2.91
CA GLU A 108 10.90 -2.27 -2.84
C GLU A 108 11.22 -3.65 -3.44
N THR A 109 10.34 -4.14 -4.32
CA THR A 109 10.56 -5.44 -4.97
C THR A 109 11.77 -5.42 -5.88
N LYS A 110 12.58 -6.50 -5.80
CA LYS A 110 13.69 -6.78 -6.70
C LYS A 110 13.37 -8.01 -7.54
N ALA A 111 13.85 -8.06 -8.79
CA ALA A 111 13.80 -9.28 -9.59
C ALA A 111 14.71 -10.34 -8.93
N ALA A 112 14.18 -11.52 -8.71
CA ALA A 112 14.94 -12.65 -8.21
C ALA A 112 15.53 -13.43 -9.39
N LYS A 113 16.64 -14.15 -9.14
CA LYS A 113 17.25 -15.04 -10.11
C LYS A 113 16.50 -16.37 -10.11
N GLY A 114 16.39 -16.99 -11.28
CA GLY A 114 15.78 -18.31 -11.47
C GLY A 114 14.25 -18.28 -11.53
N PHE A 115 13.64 -19.38 -11.15
CA PHE A 115 12.22 -19.64 -11.28
C PHE A 115 11.69 -20.29 -10.00
N VAL A 116 10.38 -20.19 -9.78
CA VAL A 116 9.69 -20.86 -8.67
C VAL A 116 8.50 -21.65 -9.16
N TYR A 117 8.19 -22.74 -8.45
CA TYR A 117 7.06 -23.62 -8.73
C TYR A 117 6.55 -24.28 -7.45
N LEU A 118 5.32 -24.79 -7.49
CA LEU A 118 4.75 -25.63 -6.44
C LEU A 118 4.97 -27.09 -6.80
N PRO A 119 5.77 -27.87 -6.05
CA PRO A 119 6.01 -29.27 -6.35
C PRO A 119 4.77 -30.13 -6.10
N GLU A 120 4.04 -29.85 -5.02
CA GLU A 120 2.89 -30.63 -4.53
C GLU A 120 1.71 -29.72 -4.23
N PRO A 121 1.11 -29.08 -5.28
CA PRO A 121 0.12 -28.02 -5.08
C PRO A 121 -1.17 -28.47 -4.38
N ASP A 122 -1.49 -29.75 -4.43
CA ASP A 122 -2.70 -30.33 -3.83
C ASP A 122 -2.46 -30.80 -2.38
N GLU A 123 -1.24 -31.27 -2.06
CA GLU A 123 -0.88 -31.82 -0.74
C GLU A 123 -0.26 -30.73 0.16
N ASP A 124 0.71 -29.99 -0.35
CA ASP A 124 1.36 -28.90 0.38
C ASP A 124 1.45 -27.62 -0.49
N PRO A 125 0.36 -26.86 -0.61
CA PRO A 125 0.32 -25.64 -1.41
C PRO A 125 1.14 -24.48 -0.82
N THR A 126 1.78 -24.70 0.35
CA THR A 126 2.65 -23.69 1.00
C THR A 126 4.14 -23.97 0.75
N LEU A 127 4.51 -25.13 0.27
CA LEU A 127 5.89 -25.44 -0.10
C LEU A 127 6.20 -24.89 -1.50
N LEU A 128 7.12 -23.93 -1.58
CA LEU A 128 7.60 -23.36 -2.84
C LEU A 128 9.04 -23.83 -3.09
N ARG A 129 9.29 -24.35 -4.28
CA ARG A 129 10.62 -24.80 -4.69
C ARG A 129 11.18 -23.89 -5.77
N GLY A 130 12.49 -23.62 -5.66
CA GLY A 130 13.25 -22.84 -6.62
C GLY A 130 13.98 -23.70 -7.64
N ASN A 131 14.09 -23.22 -8.87
CA ASN A 131 14.94 -23.74 -9.92
C ASN A 131 15.90 -22.63 -10.37
N ASP A 132 17.20 -22.88 -10.36
CA ASP A 132 18.25 -21.87 -10.54
C ASP A 132 18.15 -20.69 -9.57
N THR A 133 17.54 -20.92 -8.41
CA THR A 133 17.34 -19.97 -7.33
C THR A 133 18.05 -20.45 -6.08
N VAL A 134 18.64 -19.50 -5.33
CA VAL A 134 19.31 -19.79 -4.05
C VAL A 134 18.59 -18.95 -2.97
N PHE A 135 17.78 -19.59 -2.14
CA PHE A 135 16.96 -18.89 -1.14
C PHE A 135 17.71 -18.50 0.14
N ASP A 136 18.84 -19.11 0.42
CA ASP A 136 19.67 -18.83 1.60
C ASP A 136 20.77 -17.75 1.36
N ASN A 137 20.61 -16.96 0.29
CA ASN A 137 21.57 -15.90 -0.10
C ASN A 137 21.39 -14.57 0.65
N GLY A 138 20.44 -14.50 1.61
CA GLY A 138 20.14 -13.31 2.39
C GLY A 138 19.10 -12.35 1.79
N ASP A 139 18.70 -12.52 0.54
CA ASP A 139 17.62 -11.74 -0.08
C ASP A 139 16.23 -12.23 0.37
N PHE A 140 16.14 -13.49 0.79
CA PHE A 140 14.90 -14.12 1.22
C PHE A 140 14.90 -14.27 2.74
N VAL A 141 14.02 -13.54 3.38
CA VAL A 141 13.92 -13.51 4.85
C VAL A 141 12.48 -13.81 5.29
N GLU A 142 12.32 -14.38 6.47
CA GLU A 142 11.00 -14.54 7.10
C GLU A 142 10.29 -13.19 7.21
N GLY A 143 9.04 -13.13 6.76
CA GLY A 143 8.26 -11.89 6.67
C GLY A 143 8.48 -11.08 5.39
N GLY A 144 9.43 -11.46 4.53
CA GLY A 144 9.54 -10.95 3.17
C GLY A 144 8.43 -11.50 2.27
N LEU A 145 8.28 -10.96 1.05
CA LEU A 145 7.25 -11.40 0.12
C LEU A 145 7.86 -12.05 -1.12
N ILE A 146 7.23 -13.14 -1.56
CA ILE A 146 7.35 -13.64 -2.93
C ILE A 146 6.26 -13.02 -3.76
N VAL A 147 6.62 -12.43 -4.90
CA VAL A 147 5.72 -11.71 -5.80
C VAL A 147 5.81 -12.32 -7.19
N LEU A 148 4.70 -12.84 -7.69
CA LEU A 148 4.62 -13.39 -9.05
C LEU A 148 4.54 -12.29 -10.09
N PRO A 149 4.84 -12.59 -11.38
CA PRO A 149 4.68 -11.63 -12.46
C PRO A 149 3.26 -11.07 -12.52
N SER A 150 3.16 -9.77 -12.78
CA SER A 150 1.86 -9.11 -12.89
C SER A 150 1.11 -9.60 -14.13
N VAL A 151 -0.14 -9.95 -13.94
CA VAL A 151 -1.09 -10.28 -15.01
C VAL A 151 -2.26 -9.31 -14.88
N LYS A 152 -2.59 -8.58 -15.94
CA LYS A 152 -3.60 -7.51 -15.93
C LYS A 152 -3.40 -6.49 -14.79
N ASN A 153 -2.16 -6.08 -14.55
CA ASN A 153 -1.77 -5.15 -13.49
C ASN A 153 -1.99 -5.67 -12.05
N VAL A 154 -2.27 -6.95 -11.87
CA VAL A 154 -2.39 -7.58 -10.57
C VAL A 154 -1.25 -8.59 -10.39
N ALA A 155 -0.46 -8.43 -9.35
CA ALA A 155 0.60 -9.35 -8.97
C ALA A 155 0.19 -10.14 -7.73
N ALA A 156 0.10 -11.46 -7.84
CA ALA A 156 -0.11 -12.30 -6.67
C ALA A 156 1.15 -12.28 -5.79
N ASN A 157 0.97 -12.18 -4.48
CA ASN A 157 2.07 -12.18 -3.53
C ASN A 157 1.67 -12.91 -2.25
N THR A 158 2.68 -13.43 -1.56
CA THR A 158 2.52 -14.06 -0.24
C THR A 158 3.79 -13.94 0.58
N GLU A 159 3.63 -13.99 1.89
CA GLU A 159 4.72 -13.83 2.85
C GLU A 159 5.51 -15.14 3.00
N ILE A 160 6.82 -15.02 3.14
CA ILE A 160 7.73 -16.12 3.47
C ILE A 160 7.57 -16.41 4.97
N ALA A 161 7.15 -17.63 5.32
CA ALA A 161 7.12 -18.09 6.70
C ALA A 161 8.48 -18.58 7.17
N GLN A 162 9.23 -19.28 6.29
CA GLN A 162 10.53 -19.85 6.62
C GLN A 162 11.34 -20.14 5.37
N VAL A 163 12.64 -19.92 5.41
CA VAL A 163 13.61 -20.44 4.45
C VAL A 163 14.05 -21.82 4.95
N ILE A 164 13.67 -22.88 4.23
CA ILE A 164 13.96 -24.26 4.63
C ILE A 164 15.36 -24.66 4.18
N SER A 165 15.69 -24.37 2.93
CA SER A 165 16.98 -24.70 2.32
C SER A 165 17.31 -23.71 1.20
N ALA A 166 18.45 -23.91 0.54
CA ALA A 166 18.83 -23.16 -0.65
C ALA A 166 17.80 -23.26 -1.79
N THR A 167 16.99 -24.31 -1.83
CA THR A 167 16.03 -24.58 -2.92
C THR A 167 14.58 -24.59 -2.49
N GLU A 168 14.28 -24.45 -1.20
CA GLU A 168 12.93 -24.58 -0.68
C GLU A 168 12.59 -23.49 0.36
N ILE A 169 11.41 -22.91 0.23
CA ILE A 169 10.83 -22.00 1.21
C ILE A 169 9.40 -22.42 1.55
N ARG A 170 8.98 -22.10 2.77
CA ARG A 170 7.61 -22.20 3.22
C ARG A 170 6.93 -20.87 3.17
N LEU A 171 5.74 -20.85 2.59
CA LEU A 171 4.88 -19.68 2.50
C LEU A 171 3.94 -19.65 3.71
N LYS A 172 3.62 -18.46 4.20
CA LYS A 172 2.68 -18.27 5.32
C LYS A 172 1.23 -18.58 4.92
N LYS A 173 0.90 -18.34 3.65
CA LYS A 173 -0.39 -18.68 3.04
C LYS A 173 -0.16 -19.15 1.62
N PRO A 174 -0.96 -20.11 1.13
CA PRO A 174 -0.87 -20.54 -0.25
C PRO A 174 -1.26 -19.40 -1.20
N PHE A 175 -0.68 -19.42 -2.39
CA PHE A 175 -1.17 -18.60 -3.49
C PHE A 175 -2.59 -19.01 -3.86
N LYS A 176 -3.42 -18.03 -4.23
CA LYS A 176 -4.84 -18.25 -4.59
C LYS A 176 -5.13 -17.67 -5.97
N GLY A 177 -6.15 -18.24 -6.61
CA GLY A 177 -6.67 -17.82 -7.91
C GLY A 177 -6.02 -18.53 -9.08
N ALA A 178 -6.79 -18.67 -10.16
CA ALA A 178 -6.44 -19.44 -11.36
C ALA A 178 -5.13 -18.97 -12.00
N VAL A 179 -4.91 -17.65 -12.07
CA VAL A 179 -3.70 -17.04 -12.64
C VAL A 179 -2.44 -17.47 -11.88
N ALA A 180 -2.43 -17.32 -10.54
CA ALA A 180 -1.26 -17.68 -9.73
C ALA A 180 -0.98 -19.18 -9.77
N MET A 181 -2.03 -19.99 -9.71
CA MET A 181 -1.90 -21.45 -9.81
C MET A 181 -1.34 -21.87 -11.18
N LYS A 182 -1.83 -21.28 -12.27
CA LYS A 182 -1.29 -21.56 -13.61
C LYS A 182 0.17 -21.11 -13.75
N GLN A 183 0.54 -19.94 -13.18
CA GLN A 183 1.93 -19.48 -13.14
C GLN A 183 2.86 -20.48 -12.43
N LEU A 184 2.44 -21.02 -11.29
CA LEU A 184 3.28 -21.88 -10.44
C LEU A 184 3.29 -23.35 -10.86
N THR A 185 2.17 -23.86 -11.38
CA THR A 185 2.02 -25.30 -11.67
C THR A 185 2.02 -25.61 -13.18
N GLY A 186 1.69 -24.66 -14.03
CA GLY A 186 1.42 -24.87 -15.45
C GLY A 186 0.12 -25.63 -15.75
N ARG A 187 -0.65 -26.02 -14.71
CA ARG A 187 -1.91 -26.74 -14.90
C ARG A 187 -2.91 -25.85 -15.65
N GLU A 188 -3.73 -26.47 -16.49
CA GLU A 188 -4.80 -25.75 -17.17
C GLU A 188 -5.80 -25.22 -16.14
N ALA A 189 -6.21 -23.96 -16.32
CA ALA A 189 -7.30 -23.35 -15.56
C ALA A 189 -8.64 -23.84 -16.13
N LYS A 190 -9.70 -23.73 -15.35
CA LYS A 190 -11.06 -23.98 -15.85
C LYS A 190 -11.37 -23.00 -16.97
N GLU A 191 -12.16 -23.46 -17.94
CA GLU A 191 -12.59 -22.63 -19.07
C GLU A 191 -13.29 -21.36 -18.54
N GLY A 192 -12.84 -20.20 -19.03
CA GLY A 192 -13.37 -18.90 -18.61
C GLY A 192 -12.63 -18.21 -17.44
N ASP A 193 -11.81 -18.92 -16.66
CA ASP A 193 -11.08 -18.33 -15.52
C ASP A 193 -9.91 -17.40 -15.94
N ILE A 194 -9.35 -17.65 -17.13
CA ILE A 194 -8.21 -16.92 -17.69
C ILE A 194 -8.49 -16.59 -19.14
N ASP A 195 -8.52 -15.30 -19.48
CA ASP A 195 -8.67 -14.87 -20.88
C ASP A 195 -7.33 -14.91 -21.66
N ASP A 196 -7.41 -14.73 -22.98
CA ASP A 196 -6.26 -14.85 -23.89
C ASP A 196 -5.11 -13.90 -23.55
N LYS A 197 -5.41 -12.64 -23.15
CA LYS A 197 -4.39 -11.68 -22.74
C LYS A 197 -3.67 -12.09 -21.46
N ALA A 198 -4.40 -12.62 -20.48
CA ALA A 198 -3.81 -13.13 -19.25
C ALA A 198 -2.97 -14.39 -19.54
N GLN A 199 -3.44 -15.24 -20.42
CA GLN A 199 -2.71 -16.42 -20.88
C GLN A 199 -1.36 -16.05 -21.50
N GLU A 200 -1.35 -15.11 -22.45
CA GLU A 200 -0.15 -14.61 -23.09
C GLU A 200 0.85 -14.05 -22.06
N GLN A 201 0.37 -13.25 -21.10
CA GLN A 201 1.23 -12.70 -20.04
C GLN A 201 1.81 -13.78 -19.13
N ILE A 202 1.04 -14.83 -18.81
CA ILE A 202 1.52 -15.96 -18.01
C ILE A 202 2.64 -16.69 -18.77
N LEU A 203 2.43 -17.00 -20.04
CA LEU A 203 3.40 -17.71 -20.88
C LEU A 203 4.69 -16.91 -21.05
N ALA A 204 4.63 -15.59 -21.16
CA ALA A 204 5.81 -14.73 -21.23
C ALA A 204 6.69 -14.76 -19.95
N GLY A 205 6.10 -15.06 -18.80
CA GLY A 205 6.79 -15.14 -17.49
C GLY A 205 7.14 -16.55 -17.04
N ARG A 206 6.60 -17.59 -17.71
CA ARG A 206 6.72 -18.99 -17.32
C ARG A 206 7.57 -19.79 -18.31
N THR A 207 8.27 -20.79 -17.79
CA THR A 207 9.02 -21.82 -18.53
C THR A 207 8.66 -23.20 -17.97
N ASP A 208 9.19 -24.27 -18.54
CA ASP A 208 9.06 -25.64 -18.01
C ASP A 208 9.62 -25.76 -16.58
N ASN A 209 10.56 -24.89 -16.22
CA ASN A 209 11.20 -24.84 -14.91
C ASN A 209 10.44 -24.02 -13.85
N GLY A 210 9.25 -23.49 -14.17
CA GLY A 210 8.46 -22.66 -13.28
C GLY A 210 8.22 -21.24 -13.80
N THR A 211 7.89 -20.32 -12.92
CA THR A 211 7.63 -18.91 -13.25
C THR A 211 8.73 -18.01 -12.71
N LYS A 212 9.06 -16.94 -13.44
CA LYS A 212 9.87 -15.83 -12.89
C LYS A 212 9.18 -15.24 -11.68
N PHE A 213 9.93 -14.59 -10.81
CA PHE A 213 9.38 -13.97 -9.62
C PHE A 213 10.22 -12.79 -9.16
N ARG A 214 9.69 -12.09 -8.18
CA ARG A 214 10.36 -11.00 -7.49
C ARG A 214 10.30 -11.26 -5.99
N VAL A 215 11.27 -10.72 -5.27
CA VAL A 215 11.29 -10.74 -3.80
C VAL A 215 11.12 -9.31 -3.29
N ALA A 216 10.38 -9.16 -2.19
CA ALA A 216 10.29 -7.90 -1.47
C ALA A 216 10.80 -8.08 -0.04
N PRO A 217 11.52 -7.09 0.51
CA PRO A 217 12.04 -7.19 1.87
C PRO A 217 10.92 -7.17 2.91
N LYS A 218 11.22 -7.66 4.10
CA LYS A 218 10.40 -7.39 5.28
C LYS A 218 10.51 -5.90 5.61
N ILE A 219 9.37 -5.23 5.74
CA ILE A 219 9.34 -3.82 6.16
C ILE A 219 9.04 -3.75 7.66
N ASP A 220 9.95 -3.12 8.40
CA ASP A 220 9.69 -2.75 9.78
C ASP A 220 8.85 -1.47 9.82
N GLN A 221 7.65 -1.58 10.33
CA GLN A 221 6.71 -0.46 10.47
C GLN A 221 6.67 0.13 11.89
N SER A 222 7.53 -0.31 12.79
CA SER A 222 7.55 0.15 14.19
C SER A 222 7.59 1.67 14.29
N LYS A 223 8.46 2.33 13.52
CA LYS A 223 8.56 3.79 13.47
C LYS A 223 7.28 4.49 12.99
N VAL A 224 6.54 3.84 12.10
CA VAL A 224 5.25 4.36 11.61
C VAL A 224 4.22 4.28 12.72
N TYR A 225 4.13 3.13 13.40
CA TYR A 225 3.22 2.95 14.53
C TYR A 225 3.56 3.90 15.67
N ASP A 226 4.82 4.04 16.03
CA ASP A 226 5.26 4.99 17.07
C ASP A 226 4.83 6.42 16.74
N ALA A 227 5.06 6.88 15.51
CA ALA A 227 4.65 8.20 15.06
C ALA A 227 3.13 8.42 15.08
N VAL A 228 2.36 7.40 14.72
CA VAL A 228 0.89 7.42 14.76
C VAL A 228 0.38 7.42 16.20
N PHE A 229 0.90 6.54 17.04
CA PHE A 229 0.50 6.44 18.45
C PHE A 229 0.87 7.70 19.23
N ASP A 230 2.07 8.24 19.04
CA ASP A 230 2.48 9.49 19.66
C ASP A 230 1.54 10.64 19.30
N ARG A 231 1.14 10.70 18.02
CA ARG A 231 0.22 11.73 17.57
C ARG A 231 -1.16 11.59 18.18
N LEU A 232 -1.70 10.38 18.19
CA LEU A 232 -3.01 10.08 18.78
C LEU A 232 -3.01 10.27 20.31
N ALA A 233 -1.97 9.83 21.01
CA ALA A 233 -1.80 10.02 22.46
C ALA A 233 -1.81 11.50 22.87
N ASN A 234 -1.32 12.38 21.98
CA ASN A 234 -1.36 13.83 22.18
C ASN A 234 -2.65 14.49 21.65
N GLY A 235 -3.71 13.74 21.39
CA GLY A 235 -5.00 14.25 20.93
C GLY A 235 -5.02 14.70 19.45
N GLY A 236 -4.00 14.32 18.67
CA GLY A 236 -3.87 14.65 17.28
C GLY A 236 -4.79 13.84 16.36
N SER A 237 -4.68 14.13 15.06
CA SER A 237 -5.49 13.47 14.04
C SER A 237 -4.62 12.86 12.95
N VAL A 238 -4.98 11.65 12.55
CA VAL A 238 -4.34 10.90 11.48
C VAL A 238 -5.37 10.58 10.39
N GLY A 239 -4.96 10.66 9.13
CA GLY A 239 -5.79 10.30 7.98
C GLY A 239 -5.20 9.12 7.22
N ILE A 240 -6.06 8.21 6.78
CA ILE A 240 -5.68 7.06 5.97
C ILE A 240 -6.61 6.90 4.77
N PHE A 241 -6.05 6.44 3.64
CA PHE A 241 -6.80 5.94 2.51
C PHE A 241 -6.59 4.43 2.45
N PRO A 242 -7.54 3.62 2.95
CA PRO A 242 -7.34 2.18 3.15
C PRO A 242 -7.25 1.39 1.84
N GLU A 243 -7.66 1.96 0.72
CA GLU A 243 -7.47 1.37 -0.61
C GLU A 243 -5.99 1.35 -1.05
N GLY A 244 -5.17 2.18 -0.41
CA GLY A 244 -3.73 2.18 -0.59
C GLY A 244 -3.21 2.80 -1.89
N GLY A 245 -4.06 3.29 -2.77
CA GLY A 245 -3.72 3.99 -4.00
C GLY A 245 -4.95 4.56 -4.67
N SER A 246 -4.79 5.66 -5.42
CA SER A 246 -5.88 6.25 -6.19
C SER A 246 -6.22 5.43 -7.43
N HIS A 247 -7.48 5.45 -7.83
CA HIS A 247 -8.00 4.72 -8.97
C HIS A 247 -9.22 5.44 -9.57
N ASP A 248 -9.57 5.10 -10.80
CA ASP A 248 -10.68 5.66 -11.57
C ASP A 248 -11.93 4.73 -11.62
N ARG A 249 -11.99 3.72 -10.75
CA ARG A 249 -13.11 2.79 -10.69
C ARG A 249 -14.30 3.41 -9.98
N THR A 250 -15.50 3.01 -10.36
CA THR A 250 -16.77 3.42 -9.75
C THR A 250 -17.03 2.74 -8.41
N GLU A 251 -16.33 1.64 -8.11
CA GLU A 251 -16.47 0.84 -6.90
C GLU A 251 -15.26 0.99 -5.99
N LEU A 252 -15.47 0.75 -4.70
CA LEU A 252 -14.39 0.68 -3.72
C LEU A 252 -13.44 -0.47 -4.02
N LEU A 253 -12.15 -0.22 -3.94
CA LEU A 253 -11.16 -1.28 -3.95
C LEU A 253 -11.20 -2.07 -2.62
N PRO A 254 -10.74 -3.34 -2.63
CA PRO A 254 -10.55 -4.09 -1.39
C PRO A 254 -9.66 -3.30 -0.43
N LEU A 255 -10.17 -3.10 0.79
CA LEU A 255 -9.44 -2.38 1.82
C LEU A 255 -8.20 -3.18 2.24
N LYS A 256 -7.07 -2.52 2.27
CA LYS A 256 -5.80 -3.13 2.69
C LYS A 256 -5.61 -2.89 4.18
N GLY A 257 -5.56 -3.98 4.96
CA GLY A 257 -5.04 -3.92 6.32
C GLY A 257 -3.55 -3.52 6.30
N MET A 258 -3.15 -2.76 7.27
CA MET A 258 -1.73 -2.49 7.55
C MET A 258 -1.17 -3.58 8.45
#